data_26497dbb8a86199c0c851a76cf530444
#
_entry.id   26497dbb8a86199c0c851a76cf530444
#
_cell.length_a   1.000
_cell.length_b   1.000
_cell.length_c   1.000
_cell.angle_alpha   90.00
_cell.angle_beta   90.00
_cell.angle_gamma   90.00
#
_symmetry.space_group_name_H-M   'P 1'
#
loop_
_entity.id
_entity.type
_entity.pdbx_description
1 polymer ?
#
loop_
_entity_poly.entity_id
_entity_poly.type
_entity_poly.pdbx_seq_one_letter_code
_entity_poly.pdbx_strand_id
1 'polypeptide(L)'
;MQDPIFQRLLKLHPKFSDLSLERIKKLLKKIDFDESLLPKVIHIAGTNGKGSTAAILKSILNHHGYSTHVYSTPHLVKFNERIQLRSKDISNQKLLKYLRYCEKINKGNLITFFEITTAAAFKACLLYTSDAADDGIR
;
A
#
# COMPACT_ATOMS: atom_id res chain seq x y z
N MET A 1 1.19 -16.27 -4.46
CA MET A 1 1.10 -15.70 -5.82
C MET A 1 2.42 -15.92 -6.53
N GLN A 2 2.38 -16.51 -7.71
CA GLN A 2 3.58 -16.88 -8.48
C GLN A 2 3.84 -15.95 -9.69
N ASP A 3 3.25 -14.74 -9.68
CA ASP A 3 3.46 -13.81 -10.79
C ASP A 3 4.94 -13.39 -10.86
N PRO A 4 5.56 -13.40 -12.06
CA PRO A 4 6.97 -13.05 -12.26
C PRO A 4 7.37 -11.66 -11.70
N ILE A 5 6.42 -10.74 -11.54
CA ILE A 5 6.71 -9.42 -10.98
C ILE A 5 7.27 -9.50 -9.57
N PHE A 6 6.75 -10.40 -8.72
CA PHE A 6 7.27 -10.55 -7.36
C PHE A 6 8.72 -11.00 -7.35
N GLN A 7 9.10 -11.90 -8.27
CA GLN A 7 10.48 -12.35 -8.41
C GLN A 7 11.40 -11.21 -8.86
N ARG A 8 10.92 -10.36 -9.78
CA ARG A 8 11.70 -9.19 -10.22
C ARG A 8 11.86 -8.18 -9.10
N LEU A 9 10.78 -7.87 -8.37
CA LEU A 9 10.81 -6.89 -7.29
C LEU A 9 11.70 -7.33 -6.13
N LEU A 10 11.71 -8.63 -5.82
CA LEU A 10 12.59 -9.18 -4.79
C LEU A 10 14.08 -9.03 -5.12
N LYS A 11 14.44 -8.97 -6.41
CA LYS A 11 15.82 -8.77 -6.86
C LYS A 11 16.28 -7.31 -6.79
N LEU A 12 15.38 -6.37 -6.56
CA LEU A 12 15.71 -4.94 -6.49
C LEU A 12 16.36 -4.53 -5.15
N HIS A 13 16.62 -5.46 -4.28
CA HIS A 13 17.19 -5.17 -2.96
C HIS A 13 18.55 -4.48 -3.05
N PRO A 14 18.74 -3.37 -2.36
CA PRO A 14 20.08 -2.83 -2.15
C PRO A 14 20.91 -3.82 -1.34
N LYS A 15 22.21 -3.91 -1.67
CA LYS A 15 23.15 -4.82 -0.99
C LYS A 15 23.36 -4.50 0.50
N PHE A 16 23.00 -3.29 0.92
CA PHE A 16 23.12 -2.82 2.30
C PHE A 16 21.78 -2.29 2.79
N SER A 17 21.52 -2.49 4.08
CA SER A 17 20.36 -1.91 4.73
C SER A 17 20.53 -0.39 4.82
N ASP A 18 19.76 0.33 4.04
CA ASP A 18 19.70 1.79 4.06
C ASP A 18 18.27 2.18 4.42
N LEU A 19 18.11 2.82 5.58
CA LEU A 19 16.83 3.24 6.13
C LEU A 19 16.40 4.63 5.66
N SER A 20 17.10 5.23 4.68
CA SER A 20 16.71 6.53 4.16
C SER A 20 15.35 6.45 3.45
N LEU A 21 14.60 7.55 3.49
CA LEU A 21 13.31 7.65 2.81
C LEU A 21 13.43 8.24 1.40
N GLU A 22 14.65 8.51 0.92
CA GLU A 22 14.85 9.20 -0.35
C GLU A 22 14.31 8.43 -1.55
N ARG A 23 14.56 7.12 -1.59
CA ARG A 23 14.13 6.27 -2.71
C ARG A 23 12.60 6.25 -2.85
N ILE A 24 11.90 6.01 -1.75
CA ILE A 24 10.44 5.98 -1.78
C ILE A 24 9.86 7.36 -2.07
N LYS A 25 10.42 8.44 -1.54
CA LYS A 25 9.99 9.81 -1.83
C LYS A 25 10.14 10.14 -3.31
N LYS A 26 11.25 9.74 -3.94
CA LYS A 26 11.46 9.92 -5.38
C LYS A 26 10.41 9.16 -6.20
N LEU A 27 10.12 7.91 -5.83
CA LEU A 27 9.11 7.13 -6.52
C LEU A 27 7.72 7.73 -6.35
N LEU A 28 7.34 8.11 -5.14
CA LEU A 28 6.04 8.74 -4.87
C LEU A 28 5.84 10.02 -5.69
N LYS A 29 6.89 10.82 -5.82
CA LYS A 29 6.84 12.01 -6.69
C LYS A 29 6.63 11.66 -8.16
N LYS A 30 7.31 10.62 -8.65
CA LYS A 30 7.17 10.17 -10.06
C LYS A 30 5.81 9.59 -10.38
N ILE A 31 5.12 8.98 -9.41
CA ILE A 31 3.77 8.45 -9.60
C ILE A 31 2.69 9.48 -9.30
N ASP A 32 3.06 10.76 -9.19
CA ASP A 32 2.15 11.87 -8.90
C ASP A 32 1.32 11.63 -7.63
N PHE A 33 1.96 11.11 -6.59
CA PHE A 33 1.32 10.92 -5.31
C PHE A 33 1.24 12.25 -4.55
N ASP A 34 0.02 12.67 -4.26
CA ASP A 34 -0.26 13.87 -3.47
C ASP A 34 -0.83 13.45 -2.11
N GLU A 35 0.00 13.56 -1.08
CA GLU A 35 -0.40 13.18 0.28
C GLU A 35 -1.55 14.03 0.83
N SER A 36 -1.74 15.25 0.33
CA SER A 36 -2.85 16.11 0.75
C SER A 36 -4.23 15.54 0.38
N LEU A 37 -4.27 14.66 -0.61
CA LEU A 37 -5.49 13.99 -1.06
C LEU A 37 -5.80 12.70 -0.29
N LEU A 38 -4.88 12.25 0.57
CA LEU A 38 -5.15 11.10 1.43
C LEU A 38 -6.21 11.46 2.48
N PRO A 39 -7.07 10.49 2.82
CA PRO A 39 -7.91 10.63 4.00
C PRO A 39 -7.06 10.68 5.28
N LYS A 40 -7.69 10.88 6.42
CA LYS A 40 -6.99 10.86 7.71
C LYS A 40 -6.25 9.53 7.88
N VAL A 41 -4.98 9.60 8.26
CA VAL A 41 -4.10 8.44 8.44
C VAL A 41 -3.90 8.18 9.92
N ILE A 42 -4.02 6.91 10.31
CA ILE A 42 -3.69 6.42 11.63
C ILE A 42 -2.51 5.47 11.49
N HIS A 43 -1.39 5.81 12.09
CA HIS A 43 -0.18 4.98 12.07
C HIS A 43 -0.10 4.14 13.34
N ILE A 44 -0.02 2.82 13.18
CA ILE A 44 0.09 1.86 14.27
C ILE A 44 1.48 1.24 14.22
N ALA A 45 2.26 1.46 15.29
CA ALA A 45 3.60 0.92 15.43
C ALA A 45 3.73 0.18 16.76
N GLY A 46 4.66 -0.77 16.82
CA GLY A 46 4.91 -1.55 18.04
C GLY A 46 5.48 -2.92 17.72
N THR A 47 5.85 -3.66 18.75
CA THR A 47 6.39 -5.01 18.62
C THR A 47 5.31 -6.08 18.53
N ASN A 48 4.19 -5.91 19.24
CA ASN A 48 3.10 -6.87 19.31
C ASN A 48 1.74 -6.18 19.15
N GLY A 49 0.75 -6.93 18.67
CA GLY A 49 -0.63 -6.48 18.63
C GLY A 49 -0.98 -5.45 17.57
N LYS A 50 -0.08 -5.13 16.65
CA LYS A 50 -0.35 -4.16 15.58
C LYS A 50 -1.54 -4.56 14.70
N GLY A 51 -1.56 -5.81 14.24
CA GLY A 51 -2.63 -6.33 13.39
C GLY A 51 -3.97 -6.38 14.11
N SER A 52 -3.97 -6.83 15.37
CA SER A 52 -5.18 -6.86 16.21
C SER A 52 -5.73 -5.45 16.45
N THR A 53 -4.86 -4.50 16.77
CA THR A 53 -5.26 -3.10 16.96
C THR A 53 -5.87 -2.51 15.68
N ALA A 54 -5.26 -2.75 14.54
CA ALA A 54 -5.78 -2.29 13.25
C ALA A 54 -7.15 -2.90 12.94
N ALA A 55 -7.32 -4.20 13.18
CA ALA A 55 -8.58 -4.90 12.95
C ALA A 55 -9.71 -4.36 13.85
N ILE A 56 -9.43 -4.15 15.13
CA ILE A 56 -10.40 -3.58 16.08
C ILE A 56 -10.78 -2.16 15.67
N LEU A 57 -9.79 -1.33 15.37
CA LEU A 57 -10.01 0.07 14.96
C LEU A 57 -10.84 0.13 13.67
N LYS A 58 -10.51 -0.70 12.69
CA LYS A 58 -11.30 -0.83 11.45
C LYS A 58 -12.75 -1.18 11.75
N SER A 59 -12.99 -2.15 12.63
CA SER A 59 -14.34 -2.58 13.02
C SER A 59 -15.13 -1.43 13.67
N ILE A 60 -14.51 -0.70 14.58
CA ILE A 60 -15.13 0.44 15.25
C ILE A 60 -15.49 1.53 14.22
N LEU A 61 -14.55 1.90 13.36
CA LEU A 61 -14.77 2.94 12.36
C LEU A 61 -15.86 2.56 11.36
N ASN A 62 -15.84 1.32 10.88
CA ASN A 62 -16.87 0.83 9.95
C ASN A 62 -18.26 0.82 10.62
N HIS A 63 -18.34 0.45 11.90
CA HIS A 63 -19.58 0.49 12.65
C HIS A 63 -20.17 1.91 12.74
N HIS A 64 -19.29 2.91 12.82
CA HIS A 64 -19.69 4.32 12.81
C HIS A 64 -19.87 4.93 11.41
N GLY A 65 -19.89 4.11 10.37
CA GLY A 65 -20.17 4.55 9.00
C GLY A 65 -18.97 5.07 8.21
N TYR A 66 -17.75 4.93 8.74
CA TYR A 66 -16.54 5.32 8.02
C TYR A 66 -16.07 4.18 7.12
N SER A 67 -15.68 4.52 5.90
CA SER A 67 -14.97 3.61 5.01
C SER A 67 -13.47 3.62 5.33
N THR A 68 -12.86 2.45 5.42
CA THR A 68 -11.45 2.34 5.82
C THR A 68 -10.62 1.61 4.78
N HIS A 69 -9.39 2.08 4.59
CA HIS A 69 -8.33 1.36 3.91
C HIS A 69 -7.29 0.95 4.95
N VAL A 70 -6.68 -0.21 4.76
CA VAL A 70 -5.64 -0.69 5.67
C VAL A 70 -4.41 -1.12 4.87
N TYR A 71 -3.24 -0.66 5.27
CA TYR A 71 -1.98 -1.20 4.81
C TYR A 71 -1.24 -1.78 6.02
N SER A 72 -0.92 -3.07 5.96
CA SER A 72 -0.30 -3.79 7.08
C SER A 72 0.75 -4.80 6.61
N THR A 73 1.66 -5.13 7.48
CA THR A 73 2.69 -6.13 7.27
C THR A 73 2.96 -6.88 8.57
N PRO A 74 3.32 -8.17 8.50
CA PRO A 74 3.30 -9.07 7.35
C PRO A 74 1.90 -9.61 7.01
N HIS A 75 1.77 -10.35 5.90
CA HIS A 75 0.58 -11.15 5.61
C HIS A 75 0.68 -12.54 6.22
N LEU A 76 -0.46 -13.20 6.40
CA LEU A 76 -0.53 -14.58 6.94
C LEU A 76 -0.46 -15.62 5.82
N VAL A 77 -1.28 -15.47 4.79
CA VAL A 77 -1.41 -16.44 3.69
C VAL A 77 -1.11 -15.80 2.34
N LYS A 78 -1.77 -14.69 2.03
CA LYS A 78 -1.66 -14.03 0.72
C LYS A 78 -1.16 -12.60 0.87
N PHE A 79 -0.30 -12.17 -0.04
CA PHE A 79 0.18 -10.79 -0.09
C PHE A 79 -0.96 -9.76 -0.13
N ASN A 80 -2.08 -10.10 -0.78
CA ASN A 80 -3.26 -9.24 -0.89
C ASN A 80 -3.79 -8.75 0.48
N GLU A 81 -3.59 -9.53 1.53
CA GLU A 81 -4.00 -9.16 2.89
C GLU A 81 -3.34 -7.88 3.39
N ARG A 82 -2.17 -7.52 2.82
CA ARG A 82 -1.44 -6.30 3.20
C ARG A 82 -2.15 -5.02 2.79
N ILE A 83 -3.01 -5.09 1.78
CA ILE A 83 -3.70 -3.91 1.24
C ILE A 83 -5.20 -4.18 1.22
N GLN A 84 -5.91 -3.53 2.10
CA GLN A 84 -7.37 -3.59 2.14
C GLN A 84 -7.95 -2.26 1.66
N LEU A 85 -8.79 -2.32 0.65
CA LEU A 85 -9.47 -1.17 0.09
C LEU A 85 -10.96 -1.28 0.42
N ARG A 86 -11.49 -0.30 1.16
CA ARG A 86 -12.85 -0.33 1.70
C ARG A 86 -13.13 -1.66 2.43
N SER A 87 -12.19 -2.02 3.32
CA SER A 87 -12.26 -3.20 4.19
C SER A 87 -12.19 -4.56 3.49
N LYS A 88 -11.85 -4.60 2.21
CA LYS A 88 -11.67 -5.84 1.43
C LYS A 88 -10.23 -5.94 0.93
N ASP A 89 -9.68 -7.15 0.98
CA ASP A 89 -8.37 -7.41 0.39
C ASP A 89 -8.37 -7.00 -1.09
N ILE A 90 -7.29 -6.33 -1.50
CA ILE A 90 -7.12 -5.93 -2.89
C ILE A 90 -7.18 -7.16 -3.81
N SER A 91 -7.86 -7.04 -4.94
CA SER A 91 -7.91 -8.12 -5.94
C SER A 91 -6.53 -8.34 -6.58
N ASN A 92 -6.26 -9.56 -7.05
CA ASN A 92 -5.03 -9.87 -7.78
C ASN A 92 -4.82 -8.92 -8.96
N GLN A 93 -5.88 -8.66 -9.72
CA GLN A 93 -5.84 -7.79 -10.89
C GLN A 93 -5.40 -6.38 -10.53
N LYS A 94 -5.98 -5.79 -9.49
CA LYS A 94 -5.61 -4.43 -9.04
C LYS A 94 -4.21 -4.40 -8.44
N LEU A 95 -3.87 -5.37 -7.61
CA LEU A 95 -2.54 -5.46 -7.02
C LEU A 95 -1.46 -5.49 -8.08
N LEU A 96 -1.58 -6.38 -9.06
CA LEU A 96 -0.62 -6.50 -10.15
C LEU A 96 -0.58 -5.24 -11.01
N LYS A 97 -1.72 -4.60 -11.25
CA LYS A 97 -1.80 -3.34 -12.00
C LYS A 97 -0.97 -2.25 -11.33
N TYR A 98 -1.12 -2.05 -10.02
CA TYR A 98 -0.38 -1.00 -9.31
C TYR A 98 1.10 -1.34 -9.14
N LEU A 99 1.43 -2.61 -8.90
CA LEU A 99 2.84 -3.02 -8.81
C LEU A 99 3.56 -2.85 -10.15
N ARG A 100 2.94 -3.25 -11.26
CA ARG A 100 3.52 -3.06 -12.60
C ARG A 100 3.66 -1.59 -12.95
N TYR A 101 2.69 -0.78 -12.58
CA TYR A 101 2.76 0.67 -12.76
C TYR A 101 3.96 1.27 -12.03
N CYS A 102 4.12 0.95 -10.75
CA CYS A 102 5.26 1.43 -9.95
C CYS A 102 6.59 0.91 -10.49
N GLU A 103 6.67 -0.36 -10.90
CA GLU A 103 7.88 -0.96 -11.50
C GLU A 103 8.27 -0.20 -12.77
N LYS A 104 7.31 0.06 -13.64
CA LYS A 104 7.53 0.80 -14.90
C LYS A 104 8.03 2.21 -14.65
N ILE A 105 7.41 2.95 -13.75
CA ILE A 105 7.78 4.32 -13.42
C ILE A 105 9.13 4.38 -12.71
N ASN A 106 9.45 3.38 -11.90
CA ASN A 106 10.74 3.29 -11.21
C ASN A 106 11.94 3.12 -12.17
N LYS A 107 11.71 2.57 -13.35
CA LYS A 107 12.72 2.40 -14.42
C LYS A 107 14.00 1.68 -13.96
N GLY A 108 13.87 0.67 -13.12
CA GLY A 108 15.00 -0.09 -12.60
C GLY A 108 15.90 0.61 -11.60
N ASN A 109 15.52 1.79 -11.12
CA ASN A 109 16.26 2.48 -10.06
C ASN A 109 16.28 1.65 -8.78
N LEU A 110 17.29 1.85 -7.97
CA LEU A 110 17.45 1.14 -6.70
C LEU A 110 16.28 1.44 -5.77
N ILE A 111 15.59 0.39 -5.33
CA ILE A 111 14.47 0.46 -4.40
C ILE A 111 14.31 -0.88 -3.71
N THR A 112 13.76 -0.91 -2.50
CA THR A 112 13.47 -2.18 -1.83
C THR A 112 12.08 -2.69 -2.23
N PHE A 113 11.89 -3.99 -2.08
CA PHE A 113 10.57 -4.62 -2.24
C PHE A 113 9.52 -3.95 -1.36
N PHE A 114 9.87 -3.67 -0.10
CA PHE A 114 8.97 -3.00 0.83
C PHE A 114 8.60 -1.59 0.38
N GLU A 115 9.57 -0.81 -0.09
CA GLU A 115 9.33 0.56 -0.56
C GLU A 115 8.40 0.60 -1.78
N ILE A 116 8.64 -0.24 -2.79
CA ILE A 116 7.82 -0.23 -4.00
C ILE A 116 6.40 -0.75 -3.73
N THR A 117 6.26 -1.75 -2.87
CA THR A 117 4.93 -2.24 -2.47
C THR A 117 4.17 -1.23 -1.63
N THR A 118 4.87 -0.46 -0.80
CA THR A 118 4.29 0.65 -0.03
C THR A 118 3.80 1.77 -0.96
N ALA A 119 4.59 2.14 -1.96
CA ALA A 119 4.18 3.13 -2.96
C ALA A 119 2.93 2.67 -3.73
N ALA A 120 2.89 1.40 -4.12
CA ALA A 120 1.72 0.82 -4.78
C ALA A 120 0.47 0.85 -3.88
N ALA A 121 0.63 0.54 -2.61
CA ALA A 121 -0.46 0.59 -1.63
C ALA A 121 -1.02 2.01 -1.47
N PHE A 122 -0.15 3.01 -1.33
CA PHE A 122 -0.56 4.40 -1.22
C PHE A 122 -1.29 4.88 -2.48
N LYS A 123 -0.79 4.54 -3.65
CA LYS A 123 -1.45 4.88 -4.91
C LYS A 123 -2.83 4.24 -5.03
N ALA A 124 -2.95 2.98 -4.65
CA ALA A 124 -4.23 2.26 -4.64
C ALA A 124 -5.24 2.91 -3.69
N CYS A 125 -4.82 3.23 -2.46
CA CYS A 125 -5.68 3.91 -1.48
C CYS A 125 -6.16 5.27 -1.99
N LEU A 126 -5.27 6.06 -2.58
CA LEU A 126 -5.59 7.39 -3.11
C LEU A 126 -6.62 7.30 -4.24
N LEU A 127 -6.39 6.43 -5.22
CA LEU A 127 -7.32 6.26 -6.34
C LEU A 127 -8.67 5.72 -5.90
N TYR A 128 -8.68 4.78 -4.96
CA TYR A 128 -9.92 4.20 -4.44
C TYR A 128 -10.74 5.22 -3.64
N THR A 129 -10.08 6.12 -2.94
CA THR A 129 -10.73 7.23 -2.22
C THR A 129 -11.34 8.23 -3.21
N SER A 130 -10.62 8.56 -4.29
CA SER A 130 -11.10 9.45 -5.34
C SER A 130 -12.33 8.87 -6.05
N ASP A 131 -12.29 7.58 -6.40
CA ASP A 131 -13.44 6.89 -7.01
C ASP A 131 -14.67 6.94 -6.09
N ALA A 132 -14.47 6.76 -4.78
CA ALA A 132 -15.55 6.87 -3.80
C ALA A 132 -16.15 8.27 -3.75
N ALA A 133 -15.31 9.31 -3.89
CA ALA A 133 -15.78 10.70 -3.93
C ALA A 133 -16.58 10.97 -5.21
N ASP A 134 -16.12 10.45 -6.36
CA ASP A 134 -16.82 10.57 -7.64
C ASP A 134 -18.20 9.89 -7.60
N ASP A 135 -18.30 8.76 -6.90
CA ASP A 135 -19.58 8.04 -6.68
C ASP A 135 -20.47 8.71 -5.64
N GLY A 136 -20.06 9.83 -5.04
CA GLY A 136 -20.79 10.51 -3.97
C GLY A 136 -20.74 9.81 -2.63
N ILE A 137 -19.88 8.81 -2.47
CA ILE A 137 -19.66 8.06 -1.23
C ILE A 137 -18.51 8.75 -0.46
N ARG A 138 -18.81 9.32 0.64
CA ARG A 138 -17.85 10.00 1.51
C ARG A 138 -17.75 9.35 2.88
#